data_9b193e35476fa2ab81850af641f26229
#
_entry.id   9b193e35476fa2ab81850af641f26229
#
_cell.length_a   1.000
_cell.length_b   1.000
_cell.length_c   1.000
_cell.angle_alpha   90.00
_cell.angle_beta   90.00
_cell.angle_gamma   90.00
#
_symmetry.space_group_name_H-M   'P 1'
#
loop_
_entity.id
_entity.type
_entity.pdbx_description
1 polymer ?
#
loop_
_entity_poly.entity_id
_entity_poly.type
_entity_poly.pdbx_seq_one_letter_code
_entity_poly.pdbx_strand_id
1 'polypeptide(L)'
;DTYLPAKGGEMKVPPGHYLAVIYNYDTEVMQVKGEDSYETIMACTGNCTGLGDSETENMVWGPDNFYVATLDDVEIGKGEELPTLEVRPKSVVTTYIFSIKTEGLKNVSSIIGSVSGMAECYHLGKGAGLCRFAPIYCETGKGNGVIKGSFTCFGHPELTQARADITQFLNLIIVRVDGSRQEAKVEIT
;
A
#
# COMPACT_ATOMS: atom_id res chain seq x y z
N ASP A 1 0.92 -4.56 22.53
CA ASP A 1 -0.05 -4.85 21.46
C ASP A 1 -1.06 -5.90 21.89
N THR A 2 -2.26 -5.82 21.39
CA THR A 2 -3.34 -6.76 21.69
C THR A 2 -4.12 -7.09 20.42
N TYR A 3 -4.33 -8.38 20.17
CA TYR A 3 -5.12 -8.85 19.05
C TYR A 3 -6.57 -9.07 19.48
N LEU A 4 -7.50 -8.46 18.77
CA LEU A 4 -8.93 -8.60 18.99
C LEU A 4 -9.60 -9.19 17.75
N PRO A 5 -10.63 -10.04 17.91
CA PRO A 5 -11.41 -10.49 16.75
C PRO A 5 -12.16 -9.32 16.13
N ALA A 6 -12.53 -9.42 14.83
CA ALA A 6 -13.22 -8.36 14.10
C ALA A 6 -14.55 -7.88 14.74
N LYS A 7 -15.20 -8.74 15.52
CA LYS A 7 -16.43 -8.42 16.28
C LYS A 7 -16.17 -7.64 17.57
N GLY A 8 -14.90 -7.34 17.89
CA GLY A 8 -14.49 -6.68 19.11
C GLY A 8 -14.08 -7.65 20.22
N GLY A 9 -13.66 -7.10 21.34
CA GLY A 9 -13.19 -7.84 22.52
C GLY A 9 -12.87 -6.89 23.65
N GLU A 10 -12.37 -7.43 24.73
CA GLU A 10 -11.96 -6.68 25.92
C GLU A 10 -10.45 -6.61 26.00
N MET A 11 -9.94 -5.45 26.35
CA MET A 11 -8.53 -5.22 26.61
C MET A 11 -8.35 -4.56 27.97
N LYS A 12 -7.42 -5.06 28.77
CA LYS A 12 -7.09 -4.48 30.08
C LYS A 12 -5.91 -3.53 29.94
N VAL A 13 -6.14 -2.27 30.22
CA VAL A 13 -5.11 -1.24 30.26
C VAL A 13 -5.18 -0.49 31.60
N PRO A 14 -4.06 0.02 32.13
CA PRO A 14 -4.07 0.88 33.32
C PRO A 14 -4.91 2.14 33.09
N PRO A 15 -5.42 2.79 34.16
CA PRO A 15 -6.03 4.10 34.01
C PRO A 15 -5.03 5.13 33.44
N GLY A 16 -5.50 5.96 32.50
CA GLY A 16 -4.66 6.97 31.85
C GLY A 16 -5.28 7.50 30.56
N HIS A 17 -4.54 8.36 29.87
CA HIS A 17 -4.87 8.87 28.56
C HIS A 17 -4.04 8.13 27.48
N TYR A 18 -4.69 7.75 26.41
CA TYR A 18 -4.10 6.91 25.38
C TYR A 18 -4.36 7.47 23.99
N LEU A 19 -3.36 7.32 23.12
CA LEU A 19 -3.50 7.34 21.68
C LEU A 19 -3.62 5.90 21.23
N ALA A 20 -4.60 5.56 20.41
CA ALA A 20 -4.78 4.20 19.95
C ALA A 20 -4.76 4.14 18.41
N VAL A 21 -4.07 3.15 17.89
CA VAL A 21 -4.07 2.79 16.48
C VAL A 21 -4.61 1.38 16.35
N ILE A 22 -5.64 1.23 15.54
CA ILE A 22 -6.31 -0.05 15.29
C ILE A 22 -6.19 -0.37 13.80
N TYR A 23 -5.71 -1.55 13.46
CA TYR A 23 -5.54 -2.00 12.08
C TYR A 23 -5.77 -3.51 11.95
N ASN A 24 -6.06 -3.96 10.73
CA ASN A 24 -6.16 -5.39 10.47
C ASN A 24 -4.77 -6.01 10.30
N TYR A 25 -4.64 -7.26 10.73
CA TYR A 25 -3.35 -7.98 10.74
C TYR A 25 -3.32 -9.16 9.75
N ASP A 26 -4.42 -9.47 9.11
CA ASP A 26 -4.59 -10.55 8.12
C ASP A 26 -4.08 -10.11 6.73
N THR A 27 -2.79 -9.80 6.65
CA THR A 27 -2.12 -9.29 5.44
C THR A 27 -0.97 -10.23 5.04
N GLU A 28 -0.67 -10.34 3.75
CA GLU A 28 0.38 -11.20 3.22
C GLU A 28 1.68 -10.44 2.95
N VAL A 29 1.58 -9.21 2.43
CA VAL A 29 2.76 -8.43 2.00
C VAL A 29 3.06 -7.23 2.90
N MET A 30 2.17 -6.91 3.82
CA MET A 30 2.32 -5.77 4.72
C MET A 30 3.24 -6.07 5.89
N GLN A 31 4.03 -5.07 6.28
CA GLN A 31 4.89 -5.10 7.46
C GLN A 31 4.64 -3.84 8.27
N VAL A 32 4.21 -4.01 9.52
CA VAL A 32 4.11 -2.90 10.46
C VAL A 32 5.45 -2.74 11.17
N LYS A 33 5.93 -1.52 11.28
CA LYS A 33 7.22 -1.14 11.87
C LYS A 33 7.04 0.04 12.81
N GLY A 34 7.94 0.19 13.77
CA GLY A 34 7.94 1.33 14.70
C GLY A 34 6.78 1.31 15.69
N GLU A 35 6.31 0.12 16.08
CA GLU A 35 5.17 -0.11 16.97
C GLU A 35 5.37 0.40 18.39
N ASP A 36 6.60 0.78 18.76
CA ASP A 36 6.92 1.31 20.09
C ASP A 36 6.37 2.72 20.33
N SER A 37 5.96 3.42 19.27
CA SER A 37 5.49 4.81 19.37
C SER A 37 4.46 5.16 18.29
N TYR A 38 3.43 5.91 18.72
CA TYR A 38 2.46 6.53 17.82
C TYR A 38 3.12 7.40 16.73
N GLU A 39 4.24 8.05 17.07
CA GLU A 39 4.97 8.93 16.15
C GLU A 39 5.82 8.17 15.11
N THR A 40 6.04 6.88 15.30
CA THR A 40 6.91 6.09 14.43
C THR A 40 6.21 4.92 13.76
N ILE A 41 5.01 4.55 14.20
CA ILE A 41 4.27 3.41 13.68
C ILE A 41 3.89 3.60 12.22
N MET A 42 4.31 2.69 11.36
CA MET A 42 4.07 2.72 9.92
C MET A 42 3.80 1.32 9.37
N ALA A 43 2.97 1.25 8.35
CA ALA A 43 2.75 0.08 7.54
C ALA A 43 3.47 0.24 6.20
N CYS A 44 4.31 -0.72 5.82
CA CYS A 44 5.07 -0.73 4.58
C CYS A 44 4.85 -2.04 3.83
N THR A 45 5.04 -2.05 2.53
CA THR A 45 5.02 -3.27 1.73
C THR A 45 6.41 -3.86 1.59
N GLY A 46 6.47 -5.15 1.37
CA GLY A 46 7.74 -5.87 1.13
C GLY A 46 8.21 -5.74 -0.32
N ASN A 47 9.49 -5.99 -0.55
CA ASN A 47 10.07 -6.04 -1.89
C ASN A 47 9.49 -7.22 -2.68
N CYS A 48 9.34 -7.03 -4.00
CA CYS A 48 8.96 -8.11 -4.91
C CYS A 48 10.12 -9.11 -5.02
N THR A 49 9.92 -10.28 -4.45
CA THR A 49 10.88 -11.37 -4.53
C THR A 49 10.25 -12.59 -5.21
N GLY A 50 11.08 -13.36 -5.91
CA GLY A 50 10.62 -14.63 -6.51
C GLY A 50 9.93 -14.52 -7.86
N LEU A 51 9.83 -13.34 -8.47
CA LEU A 51 9.29 -13.16 -9.83
C LEU A 51 10.28 -13.56 -10.95
N GLY A 52 11.55 -13.84 -10.59
CA GLY A 52 12.55 -14.38 -11.49
C GLY A 52 13.09 -13.40 -12.54
N ASP A 53 12.79 -12.11 -12.41
CA ASP A 53 13.30 -11.04 -13.28
C ASP A 53 14.00 -9.99 -12.42
N SER A 54 15.24 -9.64 -12.79
CA SER A 54 16.07 -8.65 -12.07
C SER A 54 15.42 -7.26 -12.00
N GLU A 55 14.57 -6.93 -12.95
CA GLU A 55 13.85 -5.64 -12.97
C GLU A 55 12.84 -5.52 -11.82
N THR A 56 12.38 -6.65 -11.27
CA THR A 56 11.42 -6.65 -10.15
C THR A 56 12.08 -6.54 -8.78
N GLU A 57 13.39 -6.74 -8.68
CA GLU A 57 14.11 -6.72 -7.40
C GLU A 57 14.05 -5.37 -6.68
N ASN A 58 13.91 -4.27 -7.42
CA ASN A 58 13.77 -2.91 -6.89
C ASN A 58 12.31 -2.46 -6.73
N MET A 59 11.35 -3.33 -6.99
CA MET A 59 9.93 -3.04 -6.85
C MET A 59 9.42 -3.53 -5.50
N VAL A 60 8.35 -2.92 -5.04
CA VAL A 60 7.58 -3.39 -3.88
C VAL A 60 6.23 -3.93 -4.33
N TRP A 61 5.67 -4.83 -3.55
CA TRP A 61 4.29 -5.26 -3.74
C TRP A 61 3.33 -4.10 -3.49
N GLY A 62 2.21 -4.09 -4.20
CA GLY A 62 1.08 -3.26 -3.80
C GLY A 62 0.55 -3.73 -2.44
N PRO A 63 0.11 -2.81 -1.55
CA PRO A 63 -0.43 -3.20 -0.25
C PRO A 63 -1.68 -4.06 -0.37
N ASP A 64 -1.84 -5.00 0.55
CA ASP A 64 -3.09 -5.73 0.77
C ASP A 64 -4.22 -4.78 1.21
N ASN A 65 -5.43 -5.30 1.28
CA ASN A 65 -6.53 -4.57 1.89
C ASN A 65 -6.19 -4.21 3.34
N PHE A 66 -5.94 -2.95 3.58
CA PHE A 66 -5.49 -2.45 4.87
C PHE A 66 -6.44 -1.39 5.41
N TYR A 67 -6.93 -1.63 6.63
CA TYR A 67 -7.92 -0.79 7.29
C TYR A 67 -7.32 -0.23 8.57
N VAL A 68 -7.47 1.06 8.79
CA VAL A 68 -6.90 1.77 9.93
C VAL A 68 -7.94 2.66 10.60
N ALA A 69 -7.89 2.74 11.91
CA ALA A 69 -8.53 3.77 12.71
C ALA A 69 -7.56 4.29 13.75
N THR A 70 -7.60 5.58 14.01
CA THR A 70 -6.86 6.26 15.09
C THR A 70 -7.84 6.88 16.08
N LEU A 71 -7.48 6.82 17.34
CA LEU A 71 -8.20 7.49 18.43
C LEU A 71 -7.18 8.36 19.17
N ASP A 72 -7.36 9.65 19.13
CA ASP A 72 -6.38 10.62 19.62
C ASP A 72 -6.55 10.99 21.10
N ASP A 73 -7.69 10.62 21.71
CA ASP A 73 -7.95 10.91 23.12
C ASP A 73 -8.87 9.83 23.70
N VAL A 74 -8.25 8.80 24.25
CA VAL A 74 -8.95 7.72 24.96
C VAL A 74 -8.63 7.82 26.43
N GLU A 75 -9.59 8.27 27.24
CA GLU A 75 -9.46 8.32 28.69
C GLU A 75 -9.97 7.03 29.32
N ILE A 76 -9.12 6.38 30.09
CA ILE A 76 -9.47 5.21 30.90
C ILE A 76 -9.44 5.63 32.37
N GLY A 77 -10.62 5.68 32.98
CA GLY A 77 -10.80 6.06 34.39
C GLY A 77 -10.45 4.92 35.35
N LYS A 78 -10.44 5.26 36.66
CA LYS A 78 -10.23 4.29 37.76
C LYS A 78 -11.53 3.63 38.24
N GLY A 79 -12.61 3.78 37.50
CA GLY A 79 -13.93 3.26 37.91
C GLY A 79 -14.15 1.78 37.60
N GLU A 80 -15.27 1.23 38.10
CA GLU A 80 -15.71 -0.14 37.80
C GLU A 80 -16.40 -0.26 36.44
N GLU A 81 -16.85 0.86 35.86
CA GLU A 81 -17.43 0.87 34.50
C GLU A 81 -16.36 0.88 33.43
N LEU A 82 -16.41 -0.13 32.58
CA LEU A 82 -15.50 -0.24 31.43
C LEU A 82 -16.04 0.62 30.27
N PRO A 83 -15.30 1.61 29.77
CA PRO A 83 -15.73 2.36 28.61
C PRO A 83 -15.81 1.45 27.39
N THR A 84 -16.88 1.55 26.63
CA THR A 84 -17.03 0.88 25.34
C THR A 84 -16.67 1.86 24.24
N LEU A 85 -15.69 1.49 23.41
CA LEU A 85 -15.26 2.27 22.26
C LEU A 85 -15.78 1.60 20.98
N GLU A 86 -16.59 2.31 20.22
CA GLU A 86 -16.98 1.87 18.88
C GLU A 86 -15.97 2.39 17.87
N VAL A 87 -15.29 1.48 17.18
CA VAL A 87 -14.25 1.81 16.22
C VAL A 87 -14.63 1.32 14.83
N ARG A 88 -14.50 2.17 13.83
CA ARG A 88 -14.79 1.85 12.42
C ARG A 88 -13.56 2.12 11.56
N PRO A 89 -12.65 1.13 11.39
CA PRO A 89 -11.49 1.27 10.53
C PRO A 89 -11.89 1.56 9.09
N LYS A 90 -11.13 2.43 8.43
CA LYS A 90 -11.32 2.80 7.02
C LYS A 90 -10.20 2.24 6.19
N SER A 91 -10.49 1.85 4.95
CA SER A 91 -9.45 1.47 4.00
C SER A 91 -8.53 2.65 3.72
N VAL A 92 -7.23 2.40 3.82
CA VAL A 92 -6.16 3.35 3.44
C VAL A 92 -5.48 2.95 2.14
N VAL A 93 -6.01 1.93 1.47
CA VAL A 93 -5.52 1.40 0.21
C VAL A 93 -6.50 1.72 -0.91
N THR A 94 -5.96 2.18 -2.03
CA THR A 94 -6.72 2.43 -3.27
C THR A 94 -6.26 1.45 -4.34
N THR A 95 -7.21 0.85 -5.05
CA THR A 95 -6.96 -0.02 -6.21
C THR A 95 -7.15 0.75 -7.48
N TYR A 96 -6.17 0.71 -8.36
CA TYR A 96 -6.23 1.27 -9.71
C TYR A 96 -6.26 0.15 -10.74
N ILE A 97 -7.07 0.31 -11.77
CA ILE A 97 -7.18 -0.61 -12.90
C ILE A 97 -6.91 0.19 -14.16
N PHE A 98 -6.07 -0.36 -15.04
CA PHE A 98 -5.78 0.27 -16.32
C PHE A 98 -6.03 -0.67 -17.50
N SER A 99 -6.26 -0.08 -18.67
CA SER A 99 -6.46 -0.80 -19.92
C SER A 99 -5.86 0.00 -21.06
N ILE A 100 -4.88 -0.57 -21.75
CA ILE A 100 -4.12 0.07 -22.82
C ILE A 100 -4.39 -0.69 -24.13
N LYS A 101 -4.98 -0.03 -25.12
CA LYS A 101 -5.10 -0.57 -26.48
C LYS A 101 -3.74 -0.60 -27.13
N THR A 102 -3.37 -1.72 -27.73
CA THR A 102 -2.06 -1.89 -28.35
C THR A 102 -2.14 -2.87 -29.52
N GLU A 103 -1.16 -2.78 -30.40
CA GLU A 103 -0.97 -3.68 -31.55
C GLU A 103 0.24 -4.59 -31.33
N GLY A 104 0.31 -5.70 -32.07
CA GLY A 104 1.49 -6.56 -32.07
C GLY A 104 1.63 -7.50 -30.86
N LEU A 105 0.64 -7.63 -30.00
CA LEU A 105 0.71 -8.49 -28.79
C LEU A 105 1.00 -9.98 -29.06
N LYS A 106 0.85 -10.45 -30.29
CA LYS A 106 1.15 -11.84 -30.67
C LYS A 106 2.64 -12.18 -30.46
N ASN A 107 3.51 -11.20 -30.57
CA ASN A 107 4.96 -11.36 -30.44
C ASN A 107 5.47 -11.05 -29.02
N VAL A 108 4.57 -10.80 -28.06
CA VAL A 108 4.92 -10.51 -26.67
C VAL A 108 4.87 -11.79 -25.87
N SER A 109 5.92 -12.10 -25.13
CA SER A 109 6.00 -13.21 -24.18
C SER A 109 5.39 -12.82 -22.84
N SER A 110 5.94 -11.78 -22.20
CA SER A 110 5.47 -11.28 -20.90
C SER A 110 5.51 -9.75 -20.85
N ILE A 111 4.82 -9.22 -19.86
CA ILE A 111 4.80 -7.79 -19.57
C ILE A 111 5.02 -7.64 -18.07
N ILE A 112 5.99 -6.81 -17.69
CA ILE A 112 6.23 -6.43 -16.29
C ILE A 112 5.78 -4.98 -16.16
N GLY A 113 4.85 -4.73 -15.26
CA GLY A 113 4.35 -3.39 -14.98
C GLY A 113 4.83 -2.86 -13.64
N SER A 114 5.06 -1.55 -13.57
CA SER A 114 5.24 -0.85 -12.30
C SER A 114 4.69 0.56 -12.34
N VAL A 115 4.30 1.07 -11.18
CA VAL A 115 3.93 2.48 -11.01
C VAL A 115 4.90 3.15 -10.09
N SER A 116 5.43 4.31 -10.50
CA SER A 116 6.31 5.16 -9.70
C SER A 116 5.58 6.38 -9.14
N GLY A 117 6.13 7.00 -8.09
CA GLY A 117 5.59 8.22 -7.49
C GLY A 117 4.49 8.00 -6.45
N MET A 118 4.22 6.76 -6.07
CA MET A 118 3.29 6.40 -4.98
C MET A 118 4.04 6.18 -3.66
N ALA A 119 3.33 6.34 -2.55
CA ALA A 119 3.90 6.09 -1.22
C ALA A 119 4.16 4.60 -1.01
N GLU A 120 5.38 4.25 -0.59
CA GLU A 120 5.79 2.90 -0.20
C GLU A 120 5.21 2.51 1.17
N CYS A 121 5.07 3.48 2.06
CA CYS A 121 4.60 3.27 3.42
C CYS A 121 3.49 4.25 3.79
N TYR A 122 2.67 3.84 4.75
CA TYR A 122 1.62 4.65 5.36
C TYR A 122 1.89 4.83 6.85
N HIS A 123 1.91 6.07 7.35
CA HIS A 123 2.09 6.38 8.75
C HIS A 123 0.76 6.23 9.48
N LEU A 124 0.65 5.21 10.34
CA LEU A 124 -0.61 4.86 10.98
C LEU A 124 -1.11 5.93 11.95
N GLY A 125 -0.21 6.47 12.78
CA GLY A 125 -0.59 7.53 13.73
C GLY A 125 -0.97 8.85 13.07
N LYS A 126 -0.33 9.24 11.96
CA LYS A 126 -0.62 10.50 11.25
C LYS A 126 -1.71 10.37 10.19
N GLY A 127 -2.08 9.15 9.82
CA GLY A 127 -3.10 8.89 8.83
C GLY A 127 -2.71 9.32 7.40
N ALA A 128 -1.43 9.24 7.03
CA ALA A 128 -0.90 9.77 5.77
C ALA A 128 0.14 8.87 5.13
N GLY A 129 0.22 8.88 3.79
CA GLY A 129 1.31 8.27 3.04
C GLY A 129 2.63 9.00 3.29
N LEU A 130 3.72 8.25 3.48
CA LEU A 130 5.04 8.82 3.69
C LEU A 130 5.69 9.24 2.37
N CYS A 131 6.50 10.30 2.41
CA CYS A 131 7.32 10.77 1.28
C CYS A 131 8.52 9.83 1.01
N ARG A 132 8.27 8.53 1.00
CA ARG A 132 9.20 7.49 0.61
C ARG A 132 8.59 6.72 -0.56
N PHE A 133 9.35 6.58 -1.63
CA PHE A 133 8.85 6.06 -2.90
C PHE A 133 9.62 4.83 -3.31
N ALA A 134 8.89 3.82 -3.76
CA ALA A 134 9.42 2.71 -4.52
C ALA A 134 8.50 2.43 -5.71
N PRO A 135 8.99 1.88 -6.82
CA PRO A 135 8.12 1.39 -7.87
C PRO A 135 7.23 0.27 -7.35
N ILE A 136 5.91 0.45 -7.47
CA ILE A 136 4.94 -0.57 -7.07
C ILE A 136 4.73 -1.52 -8.25
N TYR A 137 4.88 -2.80 -8.03
CA TYR A 137 4.59 -3.83 -9.02
C TYR A 137 3.12 -3.81 -9.44
N CYS A 138 2.88 -3.92 -10.74
CA CYS A 138 1.54 -4.01 -11.31
C CYS A 138 1.34 -5.40 -11.89
N GLU A 139 0.31 -6.09 -11.44
CA GLU A 139 -0.16 -7.30 -12.09
C GLU A 139 -0.67 -6.95 -13.49
N THR A 140 -0.13 -7.61 -14.52
CA THR A 140 -0.47 -7.32 -15.91
C THR A 140 -0.89 -8.56 -16.66
N GLY A 141 -1.85 -8.39 -17.56
CA GLY A 141 -2.31 -9.39 -18.49
C GLY A 141 -2.46 -8.84 -19.92
N LYS A 142 -2.37 -9.71 -20.92
CA LYS A 142 -2.54 -9.33 -22.32
C LYS A 142 -3.63 -10.18 -23.00
N GLY A 143 -4.39 -9.59 -23.89
CA GLY A 143 -5.36 -10.29 -24.71
C GLY A 143 -6.16 -9.36 -25.62
N ASN A 144 -6.56 -9.84 -26.78
CA ASN A 144 -7.44 -9.14 -27.74
C ASN A 144 -6.99 -7.71 -28.09
N GLY A 145 -5.69 -7.47 -28.27
CA GLY A 145 -5.16 -6.14 -28.57
C GLY A 145 -5.18 -5.18 -27.38
N VAL A 146 -5.25 -5.68 -26.15
CA VAL A 146 -5.30 -4.87 -24.95
C VAL A 146 -4.32 -5.42 -23.90
N ILE A 147 -3.58 -4.53 -23.26
CA ILE A 147 -2.86 -4.77 -22.01
C ILE A 147 -3.76 -4.28 -20.88
N LYS A 148 -4.06 -5.14 -19.94
CA LYS A 148 -4.81 -4.78 -18.72
C LYS A 148 -3.93 -5.02 -17.52
N GLY A 149 -4.14 -4.23 -16.49
CA GLY A 149 -3.45 -4.46 -15.22
C GLY A 149 -4.12 -3.72 -14.08
N SER A 150 -3.65 -4.04 -12.89
CA SER A 150 -4.07 -3.40 -11.66
C SER A 150 -2.91 -3.28 -10.69
N PHE A 151 -3.02 -2.32 -9.79
CA PHE A 151 -2.13 -2.17 -8.65
C PHE A 151 -2.89 -1.55 -7.48
N THR A 152 -2.40 -1.81 -6.30
CA THR A 152 -2.86 -1.18 -5.06
C THR A 152 -1.78 -0.25 -4.53
N CYS A 153 -2.15 0.84 -3.88
CA CYS A 153 -1.20 1.76 -3.25
C CYS A 153 -1.85 2.52 -2.08
N PHE A 154 -1.02 3.15 -1.26
CA PHE A 154 -1.47 4.07 -0.21
C PHE A 154 -1.83 5.47 -0.71
N GLY A 155 -1.95 5.63 -2.03
CA GLY A 155 -2.19 6.92 -2.65
C GLY A 155 -0.93 7.78 -2.78
N HIS A 156 -1.16 9.07 -2.97
CA HIS A 156 -0.09 10.06 -2.94
C HIS A 156 0.41 10.26 -1.51
N PRO A 157 1.72 10.39 -1.30
CA PRO A 157 2.19 10.90 -0.03
C PRO A 157 1.67 12.34 0.15
N GLU A 158 1.33 12.72 1.37
CA GLU A 158 1.09 14.11 1.70
C GLU A 158 2.36 14.91 1.43
N LEU A 159 2.34 15.64 0.34
CA LEU A 159 3.45 16.47 -0.08
C LEU A 159 3.46 17.71 0.82
N THR A 160 4.45 17.81 1.68
CA THR A 160 4.82 19.13 2.21
C THR A 160 5.12 20.05 1.02
N GLN A 161 4.74 21.32 1.09
CA GLN A 161 4.79 22.31 0.00
C GLN A 161 6.09 22.35 -0.85
N ALA A 162 7.16 21.71 -0.41
CA ALA A 162 8.46 21.66 -1.08
C ALA A 162 8.61 20.60 -2.17
N ARG A 163 7.60 19.71 -2.42
CA ARG A 163 7.69 18.62 -3.40
C ARG A 163 6.40 18.46 -4.22
N ALA A 164 5.80 19.57 -4.64
CA ALA A 164 4.52 19.59 -5.35
C ALA A 164 4.50 18.90 -6.74
N ASP A 165 5.64 18.48 -7.28
CA ASP A 165 5.75 18.04 -8.68
C ASP A 165 6.21 16.59 -8.86
N ILE A 166 5.70 15.66 -8.05
CA ILE A 166 5.99 14.25 -8.30
C ILE A 166 5.06 13.73 -9.39
N THR A 167 5.62 13.61 -10.59
CA THR A 167 4.92 12.99 -11.71
C THR A 167 4.90 11.49 -11.54
N GLN A 168 3.73 10.90 -11.70
CA GLN A 168 3.51 9.46 -11.64
C GLN A 168 3.63 8.85 -13.02
N PHE A 169 4.26 7.69 -13.08
CA PHE A 169 4.42 6.98 -14.32
C PHE A 169 4.01 5.51 -14.17
N LEU A 170 3.23 5.05 -15.11
CA LEU A 170 3.08 3.63 -15.39
C LEU A 170 4.22 3.24 -16.34
N ASN A 171 5.10 2.35 -15.88
CA ASN A 171 6.19 1.81 -16.65
C ASN A 171 5.85 0.36 -17.04
N LEU A 172 6.05 0.01 -18.29
CA LEU A 172 5.83 -1.33 -18.81
C LEU A 172 7.11 -1.82 -19.49
N ILE A 173 7.62 -2.97 -19.06
CA ILE A 173 8.70 -3.69 -19.72
C ILE A 173 8.07 -4.83 -20.51
N ILE A 174 8.11 -4.72 -21.81
CA ILE A 174 7.50 -5.66 -22.75
C ILE A 174 8.60 -6.61 -23.24
N VAL A 175 8.51 -7.88 -22.86
CA VAL A 175 9.42 -8.93 -23.31
C VAL A 175 8.80 -9.65 -24.51
N ARG A 176 9.51 -9.69 -25.63
CA ARG A 176 9.06 -10.38 -26.84
C ARG A 176 9.47 -11.86 -26.85
N VAL A 177 8.86 -12.61 -27.75
CA VAL A 177 9.12 -14.05 -27.92
C VAL A 177 10.59 -14.31 -28.33
N ASP A 178 11.24 -13.37 -29.02
CA ASP A 178 12.65 -13.44 -29.39
C ASP A 178 13.61 -13.02 -28.26
N GLY A 179 13.07 -12.72 -27.06
CA GLY A 179 13.83 -12.27 -25.90
C GLY A 179 14.16 -10.77 -25.89
N SER A 180 13.84 -10.04 -26.97
CA SER A 180 14.05 -8.59 -27.00
C SER A 180 13.10 -7.87 -26.01
N ARG A 181 13.57 -6.75 -25.44
CA ARG A 181 12.82 -5.94 -24.46
C ARG A 181 12.52 -4.58 -25.04
N GLN A 182 11.35 -4.07 -24.72
CA GLN A 182 10.93 -2.71 -25.03
C GLN A 182 10.31 -2.09 -23.79
N GLU A 183 10.73 -0.88 -23.48
CA GLU A 183 10.14 -0.10 -22.39
C GLU A 183 9.09 0.87 -22.95
N ALA A 184 7.99 1.01 -22.21
CA ALA A 184 6.99 2.02 -22.43
C ALA A 184 6.71 2.74 -21.12
N LYS A 185 6.69 4.06 -21.15
CA LYS A 185 6.45 4.92 -19.99
C LYS A 185 5.26 5.84 -20.30
N VAL A 186 4.26 5.78 -19.45
CA VAL A 186 3.02 6.57 -19.58
C VAL A 186 2.88 7.41 -18.32
N GLU A 187 2.74 8.72 -18.50
CA GLU A 187 2.40 9.62 -17.39
C GLU A 187 0.94 9.39 -17.00
N ILE A 188 0.70 9.22 -15.70
CA ILE A 188 -0.62 9.04 -15.11
C ILE A 188 -0.87 10.19 -14.14
N THR A 189 -1.74 11.09 -14.49
CA THR A 189 -2.18 12.25 -13.69
C THR A 189 -3.61 12.06 -13.24
#